data_c1a81a6060c2dac9dafde9bceea3b266
#
_entry.id   c1a81a6060c2dac9dafde9bceea3b266
#
_cell.length_a   1.000
_cell.length_b   1.000
_cell.length_c   1.000
_cell.angle_alpha   90.00
_cell.angle_beta   90.00
_cell.angle_gamma   90.00
#
_symmetry.space_group_name_H-M   'P 1'
#
loop_
_entity.id
_entity.type
_entity.pdbx_description
1 polymer ?
#
loop_
_entity_poly.entity_id
_entity_poly.type
_entity_poly.pdbx_seq_one_letter_code
_entity_poly.pdbx_strand_id
1 'polypeptide(L)'
;MVADDSPGPTSPPGEPLRLYRWLQAPVVSVAAISIASGFGQFGAVAALADVAEAFGEASRGASVAEQAGLSGTVLGIGLALIRLASLGALPLAGLADRQGRSRVLVGCAAIGLALVALGAFSPGYWWFVAAFALSRPFLSATNAVAQVVAGEHTTSADRAKAVALVAAGYGLGAALVAVVRGVVPSSFGFRGTFALAAIPLILLPLLARWMVEPDRYRAGTSAASAVAAAAAATPLGEAHLAALGPTARVRLVAMLVVAFAAAFVTGPANSFVYVYAEGILDVSPAVTATLYLAAVPVGLGGLVLGRWGADRWGRRPTAAMALAGIGLAAMLTYAGGLATTVAGALASVLTGYAFAPTIAALANELFPTEVRGRVAGWLVATGVVGAVAGLLTFGAMADRLDGFAAAAVVVSVPALAATLVFLRLPETRGMELEESADVTAGETGPR
;
A
#
# COMPACT_ATOMS: atom_id res chain seq x y z
N MET A 1 -48.73 6.41 33.53
CA MET A 1 -47.55 6.39 32.66
C MET A 1 -46.51 7.26 33.32
N VAL A 2 -45.74 6.65 34.24
CA VAL A 2 -44.74 7.31 35.09
C VAL A 2 -43.40 7.17 34.31
N ALA A 3 -42.77 8.31 34.01
CA ALA A 3 -41.43 8.34 33.41
C ALA A 3 -40.40 7.81 34.42
N ASP A 4 -39.64 6.82 34.03
CA ASP A 4 -38.53 6.27 34.79
C ASP A 4 -37.31 7.19 34.56
N ASP A 5 -37.11 8.10 35.52
CA ASP A 5 -35.92 8.97 35.62
C ASP A 5 -34.82 8.23 36.39
N SER A 6 -34.30 7.14 35.81
CA SER A 6 -33.09 6.55 36.33
C SER A 6 -31.87 7.35 35.84
N PRO A 7 -31.02 7.92 36.73
CA PRO A 7 -29.80 8.61 36.32
C PRO A 7 -28.85 7.59 35.71
N GLY A 8 -28.43 7.88 34.49
CA GLY A 8 -27.37 7.09 33.79
C GLY A 8 -26.09 6.97 34.65
N PRO A 9 -25.24 5.98 34.42
CA PRO A 9 -24.09 5.68 35.24
C PRO A 9 -23.18 6.92 35.36
N THR A 10 -23.15 7.51 36.54
CA THR A 10 -22.22 8.59 36.90
C THR A 10 -20.80 8.03 36.89
N SER A 11 -19.96 8.58 36.03
CA SER A 11 -18.52 8.30 36.05
C SER A 11 -17.94 8.62 37.42
N PRO A 12 -17.03 7.79 37.97
CA PRO A 12 -16.44 8.06 39.28
C PRO A 12 -15.66 9.38 39.22
N PRO A 13 -15.82 10.26 40.26
CA PRO A 13 -15.10 11.52 40.32
C PRO A 13 -13.62 11.27 40.58
N GLY A 14 -12.74 11.68 39.68
CA GLY A 14 -11.30 11.73 39.93
C GLY A 14 -10.35 11.11 38.88
N GLU A 15 -10.82 10.53 37.78
CA GLU A 15 -9.88 10.19 36.72
C GLU A 15 -9.49 11.45 35.92
N PRO A 16 -8.18 11.79 35.87
CA PRO A 16 -7.74 12.86 34.99
C PRO A 16 -8.15 12.48 33.56
N LEU A 17 -8.77 13.44 32.83
CA LEU A 17 -9.10 13.31 31.41
C LEU A 17 -7.84 12.85 30.66
N ARG A 18 -7.64 11.56 30.48
CA ARG A 18 -6.57 11.01 29.65
C ARG A 18 -6.99 11.23 28.20
N LEU A 19 -6.67 12.42 27.69
CA LEU A 19 -6.92 12.86 26.32
C LEU A 19 -6.39 11.87 25.27
N TYR A 20 -5.55 10.89 25.67
CA TYR A 20 -4.86 9.94 24.79
C TYR A 20 -4.92 8.48 25.31
N ARG A 21 -6.09 8.02 25.78
CA ARG A 21 -6.26 6.62 26.25
C ARG A 21 -5.86 5.56 25.20
N TRP A 22 -5.90 5.90 23.94
CA TRP A 22 -5.55 5.01 22.82
C TRP A 22 -4.05 5.02 22.48
N LEU A 23 -3.26 6.02 22.95
CA LEU A 23 -1.80 6.08 22.81
C LEU A 23 -1.12 5.27 23.93
N GLN A 24 -1.39 3.98 23.95
CA GLN A 24 -0.73 3.05 24.85
C GLN A 24 0.63 2.63 24.30
N ALA A 25 1.53 2.20 25.18
CA ALA A 25 2.87 1.77 24.81
C ALA A 25 2.90 0.71 23.68
N PRO A 26 2.03 -0.32 23.66
CA PRO A 26 1.96 -1.26 22.54
C PRO A 26 1.61 -0.58 21.21
N VAL A 27 0.64 0.33 21.19
CA VAL A 27 0.21 1.03 19.96
C VAL A 27 1.33 1.93 19.41
N VAL A 28 2.02 2.65 20.30
CA VAL A 28 3.17 3.50 19.92
C VAL A 28 4.32 2.65 19.39
N SER A 29 4.62 1.52 20.04
CA SER A 29 5.66 0.58 19.59
C SER A 29 5.37 0.02 18.21
N VAL A 30 4.13 -0.39 17.97
CA VAL A 30 3.69 -0.91 16.67
C VAL A 30 3.76 0.18 15.60
N ALA A 31 3.39 1.42 15.92
CA ALA A 31 3.51 2.54 15.00
C ALA A 31 4.98 2.83 14.65
N ALA A 32 5.89 2.78 15.63
CA ALA A 32 7.33 2.94 15.41
C ALA A 32 7.90 1.82 14.51
N ILE A 33 7.48 0.56 14.74
CA ILE A 33 7.85 -0.57 13.88
C ILE A 33 7.30 -0.38 12.46
N SER A 34 6.10 0.18 12.31
CA SER A 34 5.51 0.49 11.00
C SER A 34 6.28 1.59 10.26
N ILE A 35 6.85 2.58 10.97
CA ILE A 35 7.78 3.55 10.35
C ILE A 35 9.00 2.82 9.78
N ALA A 36 9.62 1.94 10.55
CA ALA A 36 10.77 1.17 10.10
C ALA A 36 10.41 0.24 8.91
N SER A 37 9.23 -0.38 8.95
CA SER A 37 8.71 -1.21 7.84
C SER A 37 8.50 -0.38 6.58
N GLY A 38 7.91 0.82 6.69
CA GLY A 38 7.74 1.74 5.57
C GLY A 38 9.07 2.17 4.96
N PHE A 39 10.04 2.55 5.80
CA PHE A 39 11.40 2.88 5.37
C PHE A 39 12.03 1.74 4.55
N GLY A 40 12.00 0.50 5.06
CA GLY A 40 12.56 -0.66 4.37
C GLY A 40 11.83 -0.99 3.07
N GLN A 41 10.50 -0.91 3.05
CA GLN A 41 9.71 -1.29 1.87
C GLN A 41 9.83 -0.29 0.71
N PHE A 42 9.97 1.01 1.00
CA PHE A 42 10.12 2.05 -0.01
C PHE A 42 11.60 2.35 -0.33
N GLY A 43 12.53 1.82 0.44
CA GLY A 43 13.95 2.04 0.26
C GLY A 43 14.45 1.73 -1.15
N ALA A 44 14.13 0.55 -1.67
CA ALA A 44 14.54 0.14 -3.01
C ALA A 44 14.05 1.09 -4.12
N VAL A 45 12.83 1.62 -3.96
CA VAL A 45 12.25 2.57 -4.93
C VAL A 45 12.92 3.94 -4.79
N ALA A 46 13.05 4.44 -3.58
CA ALA A 46 13.63 5.76 -3.33
C ALA A 46 15.09 5.86 -3.76
N ALA A 47 15.87 4.79 -3.58
CA ALA A 47 17.29 4.74 -3.95
C ALA A 47 17.53 4.20 -5.37
N LEU A 48 16.48 4.04 -6.18
CA LEU A 48 16.60 3.39 -7.49
C LEU A 48 17.55 4.14 -8.44
N ALA A 49 17.58 5.47 -8.37
CA ALA A 49 18.49 6.28 -9.16
C ALA A 49 19.96 6.04 -8.75
N ASP A 50 20.27 6.09 -7.44
CA ASP A 50 21.62 5.83 -6.94
C ASP A 50 22.09 4.39 -7.25
N VAL A 51 21.17 3.43 -7.19
CA VAL A 51 21.45 2.03 -7.51
C VAL A 51 21.71 1.85 -9.01
N ALA A 52 20.95 2.54 -9.85
CA ALA A 52 21.15 2.53 -11.29
C ALA A 52 22.50 3.17 -11.66
N GLU A 53 22.87 4.27 -11.04
CA GLU A 53 24.17 4.94 -11.23
C GLU A 53 25.33 4.06 -10.73
N ALA A 54 25.18 3.44 -9.55
CA ALA A 54 26.26 2.65 -8.93
C ALA A 54 26.58 1.34 -9.65
N PHE A 55 25.60 0.73 -10.33
CA PHE A 55 25.74 -0.57 -10.97
C PHE A 55 25.61 -0.53 -12.49
N GLY A 56 25.31 0.63 -13.07
CA GLY A 56 25.21 0.84 -14.50
C GLY A 56 26.48 1.41 -15.09
N GLU A 57 26.69 1.17 -16.38
CA GLU A 57 27.71 1.87 -17.17
C GLU A 57 27.03 3.01 -17.92
N ALA A 58 27.37 4.25 -17.58
CA ALA A 58 26.88 5.43 -18.28
C ALA A 58 27.46 5.47 -19.69
N SER A 59 26.73 4.98 -20.67
CA SER A 59 27.12 5.01 -22.09
C SER A 59 26.63 6.32 -22.71
N ARG A 60 27.56 7.17 -23.15
CA ARG A 60 27.23 8.36 -23.95
C ARG A 60 26.69 7.89 -25.31
N GLY A 61 25.41 8.20 -25.57
CA GLY A 61 24.72 7.83 -26.81
C GLY A 61 23.71 6.71 -26.67
N ALA A 62 23.49 6.24 -25.46
CA ALA A 62 22.46 5.27 -25.09
C ALA A 62 21.05 5.89 -25.09
N SER A 63 20.03 5.04 -25.06
CA SER A 63 18.64 5.44 -24.92
C SER A 63 18.42 6.31 -23.68
N VAL A 64 17.35 7.12 -23.64
CA VAL A 64 17.02 7.98 -22.49
C VAL A 64 16.95 7.16 -21.18
N ALA A 65 16.49 5.90 -21.26
CA ALA A 65 16.43 5.02 -20.10
C ALA A 65 17.83 4.54 -19.64
N GLU A 66 18.78 4.37 -20.59
CA GLU A 66 20.18 3.97 -20.29
C GLU A 66 21.02 5.15 -19.76
N GLN A 67 20.60 6.40 -20.00
CA GLN A 67 21.24 7.57 -19.40
C GLN A 67 21.17 7.56 -17.86
N ALA A 68 20.19 6.84 -17.29
CA ALA A 68 20.09 6.61 -15.86
C ALA A 68 21.07 5.54 -15.32
N GLY A 69 21.88 4.92 -16.17
CA GLY A 69 22.89 3.92 -15.80
C GLY A 69 22.48 2.47 -16.07
N LEU A 70 21.24 2.08 -15.82
CA LEU A 70 20.67 0.75 -16.14
C LEU A 70 19.45 0.90 -17.02
N SER A 71 19.22 -0.09 -17.93
CA SER A 71 18.05 -0.08 -18.79
C SER A 71 16.74 -0.14 -17.99
N GLY A 72 15.69 0.49 -18.53
CA GLY A 72 14.36 0.49 -17.94
C GLY A 72 13.82 -0.93 -17.74
N THR A 73 14.12 -1.85 -18.66
CA THR A 73 13.77 -3.27 -18.57
C THR A 73 14.42 -3.94 -17.36
N VAL A 74 15.71 -3.74 -17.12
CA VAL A 74 16.43 -4.31 -15.97
C VAL A 74 15.86 -3.77 -14.66
N LEU A 75 15.65 -2.47 -14.57
CA LEU A 75 15.04 -1.83 -13.40
C LEU A 75 13.61 -2.33 -13.19
N GLY A 76 12.83 -2.45 -14.25
CA GLY A 76 11.46 -2.97 -14.21
C GLY A 76 11.39 -4.41 -13.72
N ILE A 77 12.28 -5.29 -14.18
CA ILE A 77 12.35 -6.69 -13.70
C ILE A 77 12.71 -6.73 -12.22
N GLY A 78 13.71 -5.97 -11.78
CA GLY A 78 14.11 -5.94 -10.38
C GLY A 78 12.98 -5.49 -9.46
N LEU A 79 12.31 -4.39 -9.79
CA LEU A 79 11.15 -3.89 -9.04
C LEU A 79 9.97 -4.86 -9.07
N ALA A 80 9.73 -5.53 -10.21
CA ALA A 80 8.68 -6.53 -10.35
C ALA A 80 8.93 -7.75 -9.45
N LEU A 81 10.18 -8.23 -9.36
CA LEU A 81 10.57 -9.32 -8.46
C LEU A 81 10.36 -8.93 -6.99
N ILE A 82 10.81 -7.74 -6.59
CA ILE A 82 10.59 -7.21 -5.24
C ILE A 82 9.08 -7.11 -4.95
N ARG A 83 8.29 -6.64 -5.91
CA ARG A 83 6.84 -6.50 -5.75
C ARG A 83 6.14 -7.86 -5.65
N LEU A 84 6.50 -8.80 -6.50
CA LEU A 84 5.96 -10.16 -6.52
C LEU A 84 6.20 -10.88 -5.18
N ALA A 85 7.39 -10.71 -4.62
CA ALA A 85 7.78 -11.30 -3.34
C ALA A 85 6.85 -10.88 -2.18
N SER A 86 6.14 -9.74 -2.30
CA SER A 86 5.17 -9.31 -1.26
C SER A 86 4.02 -10.29 -1.05
N LEU A 87 3.71 -11.18 -2.01
CA LEU A 87 2.71 -12.24 -1.84
C LEU A 87 3.11 -13.24 -0.76
N GLY A 88 4.41 -13.41 -0.49
CA GLY A 88 4.91 -14.21 0.63
C GLY A 88 4.53 -13.69 2.02
N ALA A 89 3.97 -12.47 2.12
CA ALA A 89 3.42 -11.95 3.38
C ALA A 89 2.15 -12.70 3.83
N LEU A 90 1.41 -13.30 2.91
CA LEU A 90 0.14 -13.99 3.23
C LEU A 90 0.35 -15.17 4.21
N PRO A 91 1.24 -16.15 3.93
CA PRO A 91 1.51 -17.23 4.89
C PRO A 91 2.14 -16.73 6.19
N LEU A 92 2.96 -15.67 6.15
CA LEU A 92 3.56 -15.09 7.36
C LEU A 92 2.53 -14.42 8.26
N ALA A 93 1.54 -13.72 7.68
CA ALA A 93 0.43 -13.15 8.44
C ALA A 93 -0.43 -14.25 9.09
N GLY A 94 -0.68 -15.36 8.38
CA GLY A 94 -1.37 -16.53 8.94
C GLY A 94 -0.58 -17.22 10.08
N LEU A 95 0.73 -17.13 10.09
CA LEU A 95 1.58 -17.63 11.16
C LEU A 95 1.37 -16.83 12.47
N ALA A 96 1.06 -15.52 12.36
CA ALA A 96 0.80 -14.66 13.51
C ALA A 96 -0.40 -15.13 14.35
N ASP A 97 -1.41 -15.71 13.71
CA ASP A 97 -2.58 -16.26 14.39
C ASP A 97 -2.25 -17.57 15.16
N ARG A 98 -1.19 -18.27 14.78
CA ARG A 98 -0.77 -19.54 15.41
C ARG A 98 0.31 -19.38 16.46
N GLN A 99 1.28 -18.50 16.24
CA GLN A 99 2.49 -18.37 17.09
C GLN A 99 2.48 -17.13 17.98
N GLY A 100 1.48 -16.27 17.85
CA GLY A 100 1.40 -15.02 18.59
C GLY A 100 1.72 -13.81 17.69
N ARG A 101 0.86 -12.81 17.77
CA ARG A 101 0.91 -11.66 16.87
C ARG A 101 2.11 -10.77 17.12
N SER A 102 2.40 -10.51 18.40
CA SER A 102 3.54 -9.68 18.80
C SER A 102 4.87 -10.34 18.44
N ARG A 103 4.98 -11.66 18.63
CA ARG A 103 6.20 -12.41 18.30
C ARG A 103 6.48 -12.41 16.80
N VAL A 104 5.47 -12.74 16.00
CA VAL A 104 5.63 -12.80 14.54
C VAL A 104 5.91 -11.41 13.98
N LEU A 105 5.24 -10.35 14.50
CA LEU A 105 5.50 -8.98 14.09
C LEU A 105 6.95 -8.57 14.33
N VAL A 106 7.48 -8.80 15.54
CA VAL A 106 8.87 -8.45 15.89
C VAL A 106 9.86 -9.30 15.08
N GLY A 107 9.61 -10.61 14.94
CA GLY A 107 10.46 -11.51 14.16
C GLY A 107 10.51 -11.13 12.67
N CYS A 108 9.37 -10.85 12.08
CA CYS A 108 9.29 -10.36 10.70
C CYS A 108 9.98 -9.01 10.53
N ALA A 109 9.79 -8.07 11.45
CA ALA A 109 10.47 -6.78 11.41
C ALA A 109 11.99 -6.96 11.50
N ALA A 110 12.48 -7.82 12.41
CA ALA A 110 13.91 -8.10 12.56
C ALA A 110 14.53 -8.66 11.28
N ILE A 111 13.94 -9.73 10.74
CA ILE A 111 14.45 -10.37 9.51
C ILE A 111 14.38 -9.39 8.33
N GLY A 112 13.24 -8.72 8.16
CA GLY A 112 13.05 -7.78 7.06
C GLY A 112 14.04 -6.60 7.11
N LEU A 113 14.23 -5.97 8.27
CA LEU A 113 15.18 -4.86 8.44
C LEU A 113 16.64 -5.32 8.30
N ALA A 114 16.99 -6.51 8.79
CA ALA A 114 18.33 -7.09 8.60
C ALA A 114 18.64 -7.29 7.12
N LEU A 115 17.69 -7.81 6.34
CA LEU A 115 17.85 -7.99 4.90
C LEU A 115 17.95 -6.64 4.15
N VAL A 116 17.20 -5.60 4.58
CA VAL A 116 17.36 -4.24 4.05
C VAL A 116 18.76 -3.69 4.37
N ALA A 117 19.23 -3.85 5.60
CA ALA A 117 20.58 -3.43 5.98
C ALA A 117 21.67 -4.18 5.19
N LEU A 118 21.48 -5.48 4.92
CA LEU A 118 22.34 -6.25 4.02
C LEU A 118 22.37 -5.69 2.59
N GLY A 119 21.31 -5.04 2.15
CA GLY A 119 21.26 -4.33 0.87
C GLY A 119 22.35 -3.25 0.73
N ALA A 120 22.84 -2.67 1.84
CA ALA A 120 23.96 -1.72 1.83
C ALA A 120 25.28 -2.36 1.34
N PHE A 121 25.44 -3.66 1.52
CA PHE A 121 26.66 -4.40 1.15
C PHE A 121 26.54 -5.12 -0.20
N SER A 122 25.52 -4.79 -1.01
CA SER A 122 25.31 -5.42 -2.30
C SER A 122 26.49 -5.18 -3.24
N PRO A 123 27.13 -6.24 -3.80
CA PRO A 123 28.21 -6.11 -4.76
C PRO A 123 27.75 -5.82 -6.18
N GLY A 124 26.43 -5.97 -6.47
CA GLY A 124 25.84 -5.75 -7.78
C GLY A 124 24.32 -5.64 -7.72
N TYR A 125 23.73 -5.21 -8.83
CA TYR A 125 22.28 -4.95 -8.91
C TYR A 125 21.41 -6.14 -8.49
N TRP A 126 21.70 -7.34 -8.97
CA TRP A 126 20.88 -8.52 -8.67
C TRP A 126 20.97 -8.98 -7.20
N TRP A 127 22.10 -8.75 -6.55
CA TRP A 127 22.22 -8.93 -5.10
C TRP A 127 21.35 -7.95 -4.33
N PHE A 128 21.34 -6.70 -4.77
CA PHE A 128 20.45 -5.69 -4.21
C PHE A 128 18.99 -6.11 -4.37
N VAL A 129 18.58 -6.50 -5.58
CA VAL A 129 17.21 -7.00 -5.86
C VAL A 129 16.89 -8.20 -4.98
N ALA A 130 17.80 -9.17 -4.84
CA ALA A 130 17.58 -10.35 -4.01
C ALA A 130 17.39 -10.00 -2.52
N ALA A 131 18.22 -9.11 -1.96
CA ALA A 131 18.10 -8.67 -0.57
C ALA A 131 16.73 -8.02 -0.32
N PHE A 132 16.30 -7.13 -1.20
CA PHE A 132 15.00 -6.46 -1.08
C PHE A 132 13.82 -7.39 -1.39
N ALA A 133 13.92 -8.29 -2.35
CA ALA A 133 12.89 -9.28 -2.62
C ALA A 133 12.70 -10.23 -1.44
N LEU A 134 13.80 -10.68 -0.81
CA LEU A 134 13.72 -11.50 0.40
C LEU A 134 13.19 -10.73 1.62
N SER A 135 13.49 -9.45 1.77
CA SER A 135 12.97 -8.62 2.86
C SER A 135 11.46 -8.34 2.73
N ARG A 136 10.97 -8.25 1.51
CA ARG A 136 9.61 -7.77 1.18
C ARG A 136 8.48 -8.54 1.86
N PRO A 137 8.45 -9.89 1.86
CA PRO A 137 7.41 -10.66 2.55
C PRO A 137 7.34 -10.34 4.04
N PHE A 138 8.48 -10.26 4.70
CA PHE A 138 8.58 -10.02 6.14
C PHE A 138 8.08 -8.62 6.51
N LEU A 139 8.54 -7.58 5.81
CA LEU A 139 8.09 -6.21 6.07
C LEU A 139 6.61 -6.01 5.71
N SER A 140 6.12 -6.68 4.67
CA SER A 140 4.70 -6.62 4.30
C SER A 140 3.83 -7.32 5.36
N ALA A 141 4.26 -8.47 5.88
CA ALA A 141 3.61 -9.15 7.00
C ALA A 141 3.65 -8.29 8.27
N THR A 142 4.79 -7.66 8.57
CA THR A 142 4.92 -6.72 9.69
C THR A 142 3.84 -5.66 9.64
N ASN A 143 3.65 -4.99 8.49
CA ASN A 143 2.66 -3.93 8.35
C ASN A 143 1.21 -4.45 8.49
N ALA A 144 0.91 -5.62 7.95
CA ALA A 144 -0.42 -6.25 8.07
C ALA A 144 -0.74 -6.62 9.53
N VAL A 145 0.19 -7.30 10.21
CA VAL A 145 0.02 -7.71 11.63
C VAL A 145 0.00 -6.49 12.55
N ALA A 146 0.76 -5.44 12.25
CA ALA A 146 0.79 -4.20 13.01
C ALA A 146 -0.59 -3.54 13.14
N GLN A 147 -1.35 -3.49 12.06
CA GLN A 147 -2.70 -2.92 12.05
C GLN A 147 -3.66 -3.75 12.93
N VAL A 148 -3.53 -5.07 12.90
CA VAL A 148 -4.33 -5.99 13.73
C VAL A 148 -3.99 -5.78 15.21
N VAL A 149 -2.71 -5.78 15.57
CA VAL A 149 -2.25 -5.57 16.96
C VAL A 149 -2.74 -4.23 17.51
N ALA A 150 -2.62 -3.14 16.74
CA ALA A 150 -3.11 -1.83 17.15
C ALA A 150 -4.63 -1.81 17.38
N GLY A 151 -5.38 -2.48 16.50
CA GLY A 151 -6.83 -2.59 16.64
C GLY A 151 -7.29 -3.41 17.84
N GLU A 152 -6.50 -4.40 18.27
CA GLU A 152 -6.83 -5.27 19.40
C GLU A 152 -6.49 -4.68 20.77
N HIS A 153 -5.46 -3.84 20.83
CA HIS A 153 -5.10 -3.12 22.05
C HIS A 153 -5.99 -1.90 22.34
N THR A 154 -6.94 -1.59 21.47
CA THR A 154 -7.80 -0.42 21.61
C THR A 154 -9.27 -0.79 21.69
N THR A 155 -10.07 0.10 22.33
CA THR A 155 -11.52 -0.03 22.39
C THR A 155 -12.14 0.20 21.02
N SER A 156 -13.40 -0.21 20.82
CA SER A 156 -14.13 -0.01 19.56
C SER A 156 -14.16 1.47 19.13
N ALA A 157 -14.28 2.40 20.07
CA ALA A 157 -14.32 3.84 19.82
C ALA A 157 -12.97 4.43 19.34
N ASP A 158 -11.84 3.83 19.75
CA ASP A 158 -10.50 4.34 19.45
C ASP A 158 -9.75 3.50 18.44
N ARG A 159 -10.29 2.35 18.04
CA ARG A 159 -9.66 1.41 17.10
C ARG A 159 -9.27 2.06 15.78
N ALA A 160 -10.17 2.86 15.20
CA ALA A 160 -9.90 3.55 13.95
C ALA A 160 -8.71 4.53 14.06
N LYS A 161 -8.56 5.21 15.20
CA LYS A 161 -7.45 6.14 15.47
C LYS A 161 -6.11 5.39 15.57
N ALA A 162 -6.09 4.26 16.28
CA ALA A 162 -4.88 3.44 16.43
C ALA A 162 -4.42 2.83 15.10
N VAL A 163 -5.34 2.28 14.31
CA VAL A 163 -5.04 1.75 12.97
C VAL A 163 -4.58 2.87 12.03
N ALA A 164 -5.20 4.05 12.11
CA ALA A 164 -4.77 5.22 11.33
C ALA A 164 -3.35 5.70 11.71
N LEU A 165 -2.98 5.66 13.01
CA LEU A 165 -1.63 5.98 13.45
C LEU A 165 -0.59 5.01 12.87
N VAL A 166 -0.87 3.71 12.85
CA VAL A 166 0.00 2.68 12.26
C VAL A 166 0.16 2.92 10.75
N ALA A 167 -0.94 3.19 10.05
CA ALA A 167 -0.92 3.49 8.63
C ALA A 167 -0.15 4.78 8.31
N ALA A 168 -0.34 5.83 9.14
CA ALA A 168 0.42 7.08 9.04
C ALA A 168 1.92 6.84 9.32
N GLY A 169 2.25 6.00 10.31
CA GLY A 169 3.62 5.57 10.59
C GLY A 169 4.28 4.92 9.39
N TYR A 170 3.58 4.02 8.71
CA TYR A 170 4.07 3.39 7.47
C TYR A 170 4.35 4.42 6.36
N GLY A 171 3.43 5.36 6.15
CA GLY A 171 3.62 6.45 5.19
C GLY A 171 4.77 7.39 5.58
N LEU A 172 4.91 7.68 6.89
CA LEU A 172 6.04 8.47 7.40
C LEU A 172 7.38 7.77 7.15
N GLY A 173 7.44 6.44 7.30
CA GLY A 173 8.62 5.64 6.97
C GLY A 173 8.99 5.76 5.49
N ALA A 174 8.02 5.73 4.60
CA ALA A 174 8.23 5.95 3.18
C ALA A 174 8.78 7.35 2.86
N ALA A 175 8.28 8.39 3.53
CA ALA A 175 8.80 9.75 3.39
C ALA A 175 10.21 9.88 4.01
N LEU A 176 10.44 9.23 5.15
CA LEU A 176 11.72 9.28 5.86
C LEU A 176 12.88 8.74 5.02
N VAL A 177 12.67 7.68 4.22
CA VAL A 177 13.75 7.17 3.36
C VAL A 177 14.17 8.20 2.31
N ALA A 178 13.22 8.97 1.75
CA ALA A 178 13.55 10.04 0.82
C ALA A 178 14.33 11.18 1.51
N VAL A 179 13.91 11.56 2.73
CA VAL A 179 14.60 12.57 3.54
C VAL A 179 16.02 12.15 3.90
N VAL A 180 16.17 10.92 4.40
CA VAL A 180 17.48 10.34 4.75
C VAL A 180 18.42 10.38 3.54
N ARG A 181 17.90 9.99 2.38
CA ARG A 181 18.66 10.01 1.14
C ARG A 181 19.06 11.42 0.71
N GLY A 182 18.20 12.43 0.93
CA GLY A 182 18.52 13.82 0.66
C GLY A 182 19.56 14.46 1.62
N VAL A 183 19.75 13.87 2.80
CA VAL A 183 20.69 14.36 3.84
C VAL A 183 22.00 13.57 3.88
N VAL A 184 21.98 12.28 3.57
CA VAL A 184 23.17 11.45 3.51
C VAL A 184 24.08 11.95 2.40
N PRO A 185 25.39 12.20 2.68
CA PRO A 185 26.32 12.65 1.66
C PRO A 185 26.33 11.70 0.45
N SER A 186 26.37 12.24 -0.74
CA SER A 186 26.40 11.49 -2.01
C SER A 186 27.56 10.48 -2.08
N SER A 187 28.66 10.73 -1.37
CA SER A 187 29.80 9.81 -1.26
C SER A 187 29.44 8.45 -0.65
N PHE A 188 28.39 8.35 0.15
CA PHE A 188 27.89 7.09 0.71
C PHE A 188 26.82 6.42 -0.17
N GLY A 189 26.21 7.17 -1.08
CA GLY A 189 25.19 6.70 -2.01
C GLY A 189 24.07 5.91 -1.33
N PHE A 190 23.49 4.94 -2.04
CA PHE A 190 22.47 4.06 -1.48
C PHE A 190 22.95 3.23 -0.28
N ARG A 191 24.26 2.93 -0.20
CA ARG A 191 24.84 2.16 0.91
C ARG A 191 24.66 2.84 2.25
N GLY A 192 24.88 4.16 2.32
CA GLY A 192 24.65 4.93 3.53
C GLY A 192 23.19 4.93 3.95
N THR A 193 22.28 5.10 3.01
CA THR A 193 20.85 5.08 3.27
C THR A 193 20.40 3.75 3.90
N PHE A 194 20.86 2.62 3.36
CA PHE A 194 20.43 1.30 3.87
C PHE A 194 21.18 0.85 5.12
N ALA A 195 22.40 1.31 5.34
CA ALA A 195 23.10 1.11 6.61
C ALA A 195 22.30 1.69 7.79
N LEU A 196 21.58 2.79 7.58
CA LEU A 196 20.71 3.40 8.59
C LEU A 196 19.49 2.54 8.95
N ALA A 197 19.13 1.53 8.16
CA ALA A 197 18.13 0.52 8.54
C ALA A 197 18.58 -0.33 9.75
N ALA A 198 19.87 -0.34 10.08
CA ALA A 198 20.36 -0.95 11.29
C ALA A 198 19.88 -0.23 12.57
N ILE A 199 19.59 1.06 12.52
CA ILE A 199 19.11 1.83 13.69
C ILE A 199 17.79 1.25 14.22
N PRO A 200 16.69 1.18 13.45
CA PRO A 200 15.46 0.56 13.94
C PRO A 200 15.64 -0.92 14.29
N LEU A 201 16.53 -1.66 13.63
CA LEU A 201 16.86 -3.05 13.97
C LEU A 201 17.46 -3.14 15.38
N ILE A 202 18.40 -2.25 15.74
CA ILE A 202 19.01 -2.20 17.08
C ILE A 202 18.00 -1.77 18.13
N LEU A 203 17.05 -0.87 17.79
CA LEU A 203 16.00 -0.40 18.69
C LEU A 203 14.86 -1.40 18.85
N LEU A 204 14.74 -2.37 17.97
CA LEU A 204 13.64 -3.33 17.96
C LEU A 204 13.47 -4.12 19.26
N PRO A 205 14.53 -4.60 19.96
CA PRO A 205 14.40 -5.26 21.26
C PRO A 205 13.80 -4.34 22.34
N LEU A 206 14.10 -3.04 22.29
CA LEU A 206 13.51 -2.06 23.21
C LEU A 206 12.01 -1.89 22.94
N LEU A 207 11.61 -1.75 21.67
CA LEU A 207 10.21 -1.65 21.28
C LEU A 207 9.44 -2.93 21.61
N ALA A 208 10.09 -4.09 21.45
CA ALA A 208 9.50 -5.39 21.76
C ALA A 208 9.16 -5.56 23.26
N ARG A 209 9.89 -4.91 24.17
CA ARG A 209 9.60 -4.96 25.62
C ARG A 209 8.24 -4.35 25.99
N TRP A 210 7.76 -3.39 25.19
CA TRP A 210 6.47 -2.74 25.40
C TRP A 210 5.33 -3.42 24.65
N MET A 211 5.63 -4.46 23.87
CA MET A 211 4.64 -5.24 23.15
C MET A 211 4.19 -6.43 24.01
N VAL A 212 3.00 -6.29 24.56
CA VAL A 212 2.32 -7.38 25.25
C VAL A 212 1.44 -8.12 24.25
N GLU A 213 1.37 -9.45 24.34
CA GLU A 213 0.48 -10.23 23.50
C GLU A 213 -0.98 -9.85 23.82
N PRO A 214 -1.82 -9.51 22.82
CA PRO A 214 -3.20 -9.10 23.06
C PRO A 214 -3.99 -10.16 23.83
N ASP A 215 -4.80 -9.72 24.80
CA ASP A 215 -5.62 -10.64 25.62
C ASP A 215 -6.63 -11.43 24.80
N ARG A 216 -7.09 -10.85 23.68
CA ARG A 216 -7.97 -11.54 22.72
C ARG A 216 -7.32 -12.73 22.04
N TYR A 217 -6.03 -12.69 21.79
CA TYR A 217 -5.26 -13.84 21.33
C TYR A 217 -5.19 -14.92 22.41
N ARG A 218 -4.93 -14.54 23.66
CA ARG A 218 -4.90 -15.45 24.82
C ARG A 218 -6.24 -16.12 25.09
N ALA A 219 -7.34 -15.44 24.83
CA ALA A 219 -8.70 -15.94 25.01
C ALA A 219 -9.18 -16.94 23.93
N GLY A 220 -8.36 -17.23 22.93
CA GLY A 220 -8.71 -18.19 21.85
C GLY A 220 -9.84 -17.74 20.92
N THR A 221 -10.26 -16.48 20.99
CA THR A 221 -11.41 -15.94 20.27
C THR A 221 -11.03 -15.29 18.95
N SER A 222 -10.37 -16.00 18.06
CA SER A 222 -10.04 -15.46 16.75
C SER A 222 -10.72 -16.19 15.59
N ALA A 223 -12.00 -16.52 15.73
CA ALA A 223 -12.78 -17.07 14.62
C ALA A 223 -12.79 -16.13 13.40
N ALA A 224 -12.92 -14.81 13.61
CA ALA A 224 -12.91 -13.83 12.52
C ALA A 224 -11.53 -13.68 11.86
N SER A 225 -10.45 -13.77 12.64
CA SER A 225 -9.08 -13.71 12.11
C SER A 225 -8.66 -15.00 11.42
N ALA A 226 -9.08 -16.15 11.93
CA ALA A 226 -8.89 -17.45 11.27
C ALA A 226 -9.65 -17.52 9.95
N VAL A 227 -10.85 -16.95 9.87
CA VAL A 227 -11.64 -16.82 8.64
C VAL A 227 -10.94 -15.90 7.63
N ALA A 228 -10.39 -14.76 8.08
CA ALA A 228 -9.66 -13.84 7.20
C ALA A 228 -8.34 -14.46 6.69
N ALA A 229 -7.58 -15.14 7.55
CA ALA A 229 -6.34 -15.83 7.17
C ALA A 229 -6.61 -17.05 6.28
N ALA A 230 -7.65 -17.85 6.58
CA ALA A 230 -8.09 -18.95 5.73
C ALA A 230 -8.61 -18.44 4.37
N ALA A 231 -9.31 -17.33 4.34
CA ALA A 231 -9.77 -16.70 3.12
C ALA A 231 -8.61 -16.21 2.24
N ALA A 232 -7.55 -15.68 2.84
CA ALA A 232 -6.35 -15.24 2.12
C ALA A 232 -5.47 -16.41 1.64
N ALA A 233 -5.49 -17.55 2.34
CA ALA A 233 -4.66 -18.72 2.03
C ALA A 233 -5.33 -19.73 1.09
N THR A 234 -6.63 -19.60 0.81
CA THR A 234 -7.34 -20.57 -0.03
C THR A 234 -7.22 -20.15 -1.51
N PRO A 235 -6.62 -20.98 -2.38
CA PRO A 235 -6.61 -20.73 -3.82
C PRO A 235 -8.03 -20.53 -4.36
N LEU A 236 -8.15 -19.81 -5.48
CA LEU A 236 -9.36 -19.67 -6.27
C LEU A 236 -9.88 -21.07 -6.67
N GLY A 237 -10.56 -21.77 -5.78
CA GLY A 237 -11.19 -23.06 -6.07
C GLY A 237 -12.53 -22.83 -6.78
N GLU A 238 -12.81 -23.61 -7.82
CA GLU A 238 -14.06 -23.56 -8.59
C GLU A 238 -15.31 -23.63 -7.71
N ALA A 239 -15.26 -24.39 -6.60
CA ALA A 239 -16.35 -24.51 -5.65
C ALA A 239 -16.75 -23.17 -4.97
N HIS A 240 -15.81 -22.28 -4.75
CA HIS A 240 -16.08 -21.00 -4.10
C HIS A 240 -16.59 -19.93 -5.08
N LEU A 241 -16.13 -19.99 -6.33
CA LEU A 241 -16.69 -19.19 -7.42
C LEU A 241 -18.09 -19.69 -7.79
N ALA A 242 -18.35 -20.99 -7.67
CA ALA A 242 -19.67 -21.58 -7.89
C ALA A 242 -20.72 -21.12 -6.86
N ALA A 243 -20.29 -20.85 -5.62
CA ALA A 243 -21.17 -20.34 -4.56
C ALA A 243 -21.61 -18.88 -4.76
N LEU A 244 -20.87 -18.10 -5.58
CA LEU A 244 -21.27 -16.75 -5.96
C LEU A 244 -22.31 -16.82 -7.09
N GLY A 245 -23.41 -16.16 -6.95
CA GLY A 245 -24.40 -15.99 -8.02
C GLY A 245 -23.80 -15.28 -9.26
N PRO A 246 -24.44 -15.40 -10.44
CA PRO A 246 -23.91 -14.83 -11.68
C PRO A 246 -23.61 -13.33 -11.57
N THR A 247 -24.48 -12.55 -10.95
CA THR A 247 -24.31 -11.10 -10.75
C THR A 247 -23.09 -10.78 -9.86
N ALA A 248 -22.90 -11.53 -8.76
CA ALA A 248 -21.75 -11.34 -7.88
C ALA A 248 -20.43 -11.70 -8.57
N ARG A 249 -20.42 -12.69 -9.48
CA ARG A 249 -19.23 -13.01 -10.29
C ARG A 249 -18.87 -11.89 -11.25
N VAL A 250 -19.85 -11.30 -11.94
CA VAL A 250 -19.60 -10.16 -12.84
C VAL A 250 -19.05 -8.97 -12.06
N ARG A 251 -19.60 -8.67 -10.88
CA ARG A 251 -19.08 -7.62 -10.00
C ARG A 251 -17.65 -7.91 -9.52
N LEU A 252 -17.38 -9.16 -9.15
CA LEU A 252 -16.04 -9.58 -8.77
C LEU A 252 -15.02 -9.38 -9.90
N VAL A 253 -15.33 -9.87 -11.10
CA VAL A 253 -14.46 -9.67 -12.27
C VAL A 253 -14.25 -8.18 -12.55
N ALA A 254 -15.29 -7.37 -12.49
CA ALA A 254 -15.19 -5.92 -12.66
C ALA A 254 -14.24 -5.29 -11.65
N MET A 255 -14.36 -5.65 -10.37
CA MET A 255 -13.48 -5.16 -9.30
C MET A 255 -12.03 -5.64 -9.46
N LEU A 256 -11.81 -6.88 -9.90
CA LEU A 256 -10.48 -7.41 -10.19
C LEU A 256 -9.82 -6.68 -11.36
N VAL A 257 -10.57 -6.40 -12.44
CA VAL A 257 -10.08 -5.59 -13.58
C VAL A 257 -9.68 -4.20 -13.12
N VAL A 258 -10.50 -3.55 -12.30
CA VAL A 258 -10.19 -2.22 -11.74
C VAL A 258 -8.96 -2.26 -10.85
N ALA A 259 -8.84 -3.26 -9.95
CA ALA A 259 -7.68 -3.42 -9.07
C ALA A 259 -6.39 -3.67 -9.87
N PHE A 260 -6.46 -4.52 -10.89
CA PHE A 260 -5.34 -4.77 -11.82
C PHE A 260 -4.93 -3.48 -12.52
N ALA A 261 -5.86 -2.79 -13.16
CA ALA A 261 -5.58 -1.60 -13.97
C ALA A 261 -5.04 -0.44 -13.13
N ALA A 262 -5.59 -0.22 -11.93
CA ALA A 262 -5.09 0.78 -11.00
C ALA A 262 -3.64 0.49 -10.58
N ALA A 263 -3.34 -0.77 -10.24
CA ALA A 263 -1.99 -1.17 -9.83
C ALA A 263 -1.01 -1.21 -11.01
N PHE A 264 -1.48 -1.54 -12.21
CA PHE A 264 -0.70 -1.57 -13.44
C PHE A 264 -0.09 -0.20 -13.77
N VAL A 265 -0.80 0.88 -13.48
CA VAL A 265 -0.30 2.24 -13.68
C VAL A 265 0.42 2.78 -12.44
N THR A 266 -0.12 2.57 -11.22
CA THR A 266 0.49 3.15 -10.00
C THR A 266 1.82 2.50 -9.63
N GLY A 267 2.00 1.21 -9.92
CA GLY A 267 3.25 0.49 -9.68
C GLY A 267 4.44 1.19 -10.31
N PRO A 268 4.52 1.30 -11.63
CA PRO A 268 5.62 1.97 -12.31
C PRO A 268 5.62 3.49 -12.10
N ALA A 269 4.47 4.17 -12.13
CA ALA A 269 4.41 5.63 -12.01
C ALA A 269 5.10 6.14 -10.73
N ASN A 270 4.89 5.45 -9.61
CA ASN A 270 5.51 5.81 -8.32
C ASN A 270 6.93 5.24 -8.13
N SER A 271 7.33 4.27 -8.94
CA SER A 271 8.65 3.62 -8.80
C SER A 271 9.72 4.27 -9.67
N PHE A 272 9.39 4.60 -10.91
CA PHE A 272 10.35 5.18 -11.84
C PHE A 272 10.50 6.70 -11.70
N VAL A 273 9.67 7.37 -10.92
CA VAL A 273 9.72 8.83 -10.75
C VAL A 273 11.06 9.31 -10.20
N TYR A 274 11.73 8.53 -9.34
CA TYR A 274 13.05 8.87 -8.82
C TYR A 274 14.11 8.81 -9.93
N VAL A 275 14.13 7.73 -10.70
CA VAL A 275 15.05 7.58 -11.83
C VAL A 275 14.82 8.68 -12.86
N TYR A 276 13.55 9.01 -13.15
CA TYR A 276 13.22 10.06 -14.09
C TYR A 276 13.64 11.45 -13.59
N ALA A 277 13.29 11.78 -12.34
CA ALA A 277 13.61 13.11 -11.79
C ALA A 277 15.11 13.31 -11.62
N GLU A 278 15.82 12.30 -11.09
CA GLU A 278 17.24 12.43 -10.74
C GLU A 278 18.16 12.02 -11.89
N GLY A 279 17.86 10.94 -12.60
CA GLY A 279 18.70 10.44 -13.70
C GLY A 279 18.48 11.14 -15.03
N ILE A 280 17.29 11.67 -15.30
CA ILE A 280 16.96 12.30 -16.60
C ILE A 280 16.81 13.82 -16.48
N LEU A 281 16.15 14.33 -15.43
CA LEU A 281 15.95 15.77 -15.22
C LEU A 281 17.05 16.40 -14.37
N ASP A 282 18.04 15.63 -13.93
CA ASP A 282 19.19 16.05 -13.12
C ASP A 282 18.80 16.80 -11.83
N VAL A 283 17.68 16.35 -11.23
CA VAL A 283 17.14 16.93 -9.99
C VAL A 283 17.88 16.33 -8.79
N SER A 284 18.33 17.17 -7.88
CA SER A 284 19.04 16.68 -6.68
C SER A 284 18.12 15.84 -5.77
N PRO A 285 18.66 14.81 -5.08
CA PRO A 285 17.90 13.99 -4.12
C PRO A 285 17.21 14.80 -3.02
N ALA A 286 17.76 15.95 -2.63
CA ALA A 286 17.15 16.83 -1.64
C ALA A 286 15.84 17.48 -2.16
N VAL A 287 15.79 17.85 -3.44
CA VAL A 287 14.55 18.36 -4.07
C VAL A 287 13.51 17.25 -4.18
N THR A 288 13.90 16.05 -4.58
CA THR A 288 13.02 14.88 -4.63
C THR A 288 12.47 14.54 -3.24
N ALA A 289 13.30 14.61 -2.19
CA ALA A 289 12.86 14.44 -0.80
C ALA A 289 11.81 15.48 -0.40
N THR A 290 12.01 16.74 -0.77
CA THR A 290 11.06 17.83 -0.50
C THR A 290 9.72 17.58 -1.19
N LEU A 291 9.73 17.06 -2.43
CA LEU A 291 8.51 16.68 -3.16
C LEU A 291 7.72 15.60 -2.39
N TYR A 292 8.40 14.58 -1.86
CA TYR A 292 7.73 13.52 -1.10
C TYR A 292 7.19 14.01 0.25
N LEU A 293 7.86 14.94 0.91
CA LEU A 293 7.33 15.60 2.10
C LEU A 293 6.07 16.42 1.78
N ALA A 294 6.11 17.17 0.68
CA ALA A 294 4.96 17.93 0.21
C ALA A 294 3.78 17.03 -0.22
N ALA A 295 4.05 15.79 -0.64
CA ALA A 295 3.03 14.82 -0.99
C ALA A 295 2.21 14.33 0.23
N VAL A 296 2.72 14.41 1.46
CA VAL A 296 2.01 13.96 2.67
C VAL A 296 0.70 14.72 2.88
N PRO A 297 0.69 16.07 2.99
CA PRO A 297 -0.56 16.81 3.14
C PRO A 297 -1.47 16.68 1.92
N VAL A 298 -0.92 16.54 0.72
CA VAL A 298 -1.70 16.29 -0.50
C VAL A 298 -2.43 14.95 -0.44
N GLY A 299 -1.77 13.90 0.05
CA GLY A 299 -2.39 12.60 0.27
C GLY A 299 -3.53 12.64 1.29
N LEU A 300 -3.34 13.35 2.42
CA LEU A 300 -4.41 13.58 3.39
C LEU A 300 -5.59 14.32 2.76
N GLY A 301 -5.33 15.33 1.93
CA GLY A 301 -6.35 16.01 1.11
C GLY A 301 -7.09 15.03 0.19
N GLY A 302 -6.36 14.11 -0.44
CA GLY A 302 -6.93 13.05 -1.27
C GLY A 302 -7.90 12.15 -0.52
N LEU A 303 -7.55 11.70 0.70
CA LEU A 303 -8.45 10.92 1.56
C LEU A 303 -9.75 11.67 1.88
N VAL A 304 -9.65 12.96 2.23
CA VAL A 304 -10.81 13.81 2.51
C VAL A 304 -11.68 13.99 1.27
N LEU A 305 -11.07 14.30 0.12
CA LEU A 305 -11.78 14.47 -1.15
C LEU A 305 -12.45 13.19 -1.62
N GLY A 306 -11.77 12.04 -1.49
CA GLY A 306 -12.32 10.74 -1.85
C GLY A 306 -13.57 10.40 -1.02
N ARG A 307 -13.49 10.60 0.31
CA ARG A 307 -14.64 10.42 1.20
C ARG A 307 -15.76 11.39 0.87
N TRP A 308 -15.46 12.69 0.78
CA TRP A 308 -16.46 13.71 0.48
C TRP A 308 -17.14 13.47 -0.87
N GLY A 309 -16.38 13.14 -1.90
CA GLY A 309 -16.91 12.80 -3.22
C GLY A 309 -17.79 11.55 -3.19
N ALA A 310 -17.36 10.50 -2.49
CA ALA A 310 -18.13 9.28 -2.32
C ALA A 310 -19.47 9.52 -1.62
N ASP A 311 -19.52 10.41 -0.63
CA ASP A 311 -20.74 10.74 0.08
C ASP A 311 -21.65 11.70 -0.71
N ARG A 312 -21.07 12.61 -1.53
CA ARG A 312 -21.83 13.64 -2.25
C ARG A 312 -22.26 13.18 -3.66
N TRP A 313 -21.36 12.57 -4.42
CA TRP A 313 -21.59 12.18 -5.83
C TRP A 313 -21.89 10.70 -5.98
N GLY A 314 -21.50 9.89 -5.00
CA GLY A 314 -21.59 8.44 -5.01
C GLY A 314 -20.22 7.76 -5.09
N ARG A 315 -20.20 6.47 -4.69
CA ARG A 315 -18.98 5.66 -4.66
C ARG A 315 -18.44 5.41 -6.06
N ARG A 316 -19.32 5.04 -6.97
CA ARG A 316 -19.02 4.68 -8.35
C ARG A 316 -18.40 5.84 -9.16
N PRO A 317 -19.00 7.04 -9.29
CA PRO A 317 -18.42 8.13 -10.07
C PRO A 317 -17.13 8.65 -9.44
N THR A 318 -17.05 8.71 -8.11
CA THR A 318 -15.84 9.16 -7.41
C THR A 318 -14.67 8.20 -7.66
N ALA A 319 -14.89 6.88 -7.61
CA ALA A 319 -13.86 5.89 -7.92
C ALA A 319 -13.43 5.96 -9.39
N ALA A 320 -14.37 6.15 -10.32
CA ALA A 320 -14.07 6.31 -11.75
C ALA A 320 -13.22 7.56 -12.02
N MET A 321 -13.60 8.71 -11.45
CA MET A 321 -12.84 9.95 -11.58
C MET A 321 -11.44 9.85 -10.97
N ALA A 322 -11.33 9.22 -9.80
CA ALA A 322 -10.05 9.01 -9.14
C ALA A 322 -9.13 8.09 -9.96
N LEU A 323 -9.67 6.99 -10.54
CA LEU A 323 -8.90 6.09 -11.41
C LEU A 323 -8.46 6.80 -12.71
N ALA A 324 -9.32 7.58 -13.33
CA ALA A 324 -8.94 8.41 -14.47
C ALA A 324 -7.84 9.41 -14.10
N GLY A 325 -7.98 10.04 -12.94
CA GLY A 325 -6.99 10.96 -12.40
C GLY A 325 -5.62 10.30 -12.19
N ILE A 326 -5.57 9.06 -11.70
CA ILE A 326 -4.33 8.28 -11.57
C ILE A 326 -3.65 8.10 -12.92
N GLY A 327 -4.39 7.70 -13.96
CA GLY A 327 -3.83 7.51 -15.31
C GLY A 327 -3.31 8.82 -15.90
N LEU A 328 -4.09 9.90 -15.82
CA LEU A 328 -3.68 11.21 -16.31
C LEU A 328 -2.50 11.80 -15.54
N ALA A 329 -2.47 11.60 -14.22
CA ALA A 329 -1.36 12.04 -13.38
C ALA A 329 -0.06 11.31 -13.73
N ALA A 330 -0.11 10.01 -14.01
CA ALA A 330 1.05 9.26 -14.47
C ALA A 330 1.59 9.79 -15.80
N MET A 331 0.71 10.09 -16.76
CA MET A 331 1.12 10.72 -18.04
C MET A 331 1.76 12.08 -17.81
N LEU A 332 1.18 12.91 -16.93
CA LEU A 332 1.71 14.23 -16.61
C LEU A 332 3.08 14.17 -15.91
N THR A 333 3.29 13.17 -15.03
CA THR A 333 4.57 12.99 -14.31
C THR A 333 5.75 12.86 -15.26
N TYR A 334 5.55 12.20 -16.39
CA TYR A 334 6.62 11.90 -17.38
C TYR A 334 6.51 12.74 -18.66
N ALA A 335 5.71 13.83 -18.66
CA ALA A 335 5.48 14.66 -19.85
C ALA A 335 6.66 15.57 -20.24
N GLY A 336 7.73 15.61 -19.46
CA GLY A 336 8.95 16.33 -19.75
C GLY A 336 9.14 17.61 -18.93
N GLY A 337 9.97 17.73 -18.03
CA GLY A 337 10.31 18.90 -17.21
C GLY A 337 9.85 18.80 -15.76
N LEU A 338 10.57 19.50 -14.90
CA LEU A 338 10.38 19.44 -13.46
C LEU A 338 8.96 19.84 -13.02
N ALA A 339 8.40 20.88 -13.60
CA ALA A 339 7.07 21.37 -13.20
C ALA A 339 5.97 20.32 -13.45
N THR A 340 6.00 19.65 -14.61
CA THR A 340 5.03 18.59 -14.95
C THR A 340 5.25 17.36 -14.07
N THR A 341 6.49 17.02 -13.76
CA THR A 341 6.83 15.91 -12.86
C THR A 341 6.30 16.15 -11.46
N VAL A 342 6.53 17.34 -10.90
CA VAL A 342 6.01 17.72 -9.58
C VAL A 342 4.48 17.73 -9.57
N ALA A 343 3.85 18.38 -10.55
CA ALA A 343 2.39 18.44 -10.64
C ALA A 343 1.76 17.05 -10.82
N GLY A 344 2.34 16.23 -11.68
CA GLY A 344 1.88 14.87 -11.94
C GLY A 344 2.06 13.95 -10.72
N ALA A 345 3.22 13.99 -10.05
CA ALA A 345 3.47 13.20 -8.85
C ALA A 345 2.51 13.58 -7.71
N LEU A 346 2.28 14.86 -7.46
CA LEU A 346 1.32 15.33 -6.45
C LEU A 346 -0.13 14.95 -6.83
N ALA A 347 -0.50 15.09 -8.11
CA ALA A 347 -1.80 14.64 -8.61
C ALA A 347 -1.99 13.13 -8.48
N SER A 348 -0.95 12.32 -8.72
CA SER A 348 -0.97 10.86 -8.53
C SER A 348 -1.21 10.49 -7.07
N VAL A 349 -0.56 11.18 -6.14
CA VAL A 349 -0.78 10.98 -4.70
C VAL A 349 -2.21 11.38 -4.32
N LEU A 350 -2.68 12.55 -4.74
CA LEU A 350 -4.03 13.05 -4.47
C LEU A 350 -5.11 12.04 -4.93
N THR A 351 -5.02 11.64 -6.20
CA THR A 351 -6.02 10.76 -6.82
C THR A 351 -5.91 9.32 -6.31
N GLY A 352 -4.70 8.82 -6.05
CA GLY A 352 -4.49 7.51 -5.44
C GLY A 352 -5.08 7.40 -4.04
N TYR A 353 -4.88 8.41 -3.20
CA TYR A 353 -5.48 8.46 -1.85
C TYR A 353 -6.98 8.75 -1.88
N ALA A 354 -7.51 9.41 -2.90
CA ALA A 354 -8.96 9.53 -3.11
C ALA A 354 -9.58 8.20 -3.58
N PHE A 355 -8.87 7.44 -4.41
CA PHE A 355 -9.32 6.16 -4.94
C PHE A 355 -9.43 5.08 -3.85
N ALA A 356 -8.43 4.98 -2.97
CA ALA A 356 -8.31 3.89 -2.00
C ALA A 356 -9.54 3.72 -1.08
N PRO A 357 -10.06 4.74 -0.38
CA PRO A 357 -11.24 4.59 0.46
C PRO A 357 -12.52 4.30 -0.35
N THR A 358 -12.62 4.86 -1.55
CA THR A 358 -13.80 4.72 -2.41
C THR A 358 -13.93 3.29 -2.94
N ILE A 359 -12.82 2.69 -3.41
CA ILE A 359 -12.82 1.31 -3.89
C ILE A 359 -12.99 0.30 -2.76
N ALA A 360 -12.45 0.61 -1.57
CA ALA A 360 -12.65 -0.22 -0.38
C ALA A 360 -14.11 -0.21 0.09
N ALA A 361 -14.78 0.95 0.05
CA ALA A 361 -16.20 1.06 0.35
C ALA A 361 -17.04 0.23 -0.64
N LEU A 362 -16.80 0.41 -1.95
CA LEU A 362 -17.45 -0.39 -2.99
C LEU A 362 -17.26 -1.90 -2.78
N ALA A 363 -16.03 -2.34 -2.48
CA ALA A 363 -15.75 -3.76 -2.23
C ALA A 363 -16.53 -4.29 -1.02
N ASN A 364 -16.70 -3.49 0.03
CA ASN A 364 -17.47 -3.89 1.22
C ASN A 364 -18.97 -3.88 1.00
N GLU A 365 -19.48 -2.97 0.17
CA GLU A 365 -20.91 -2.80 -0.10
C GLU A 365 -21.44 -3.77 -1.18
N LEU A 366 -20.59 -4.19 -2.12
CA LEU A 366 -20.96 -5.08 -3.24
C LEU A 366 -21.00 -6.57 -2.88
N PHE A 367 -20.41 -6.99 -1.76
CA PHE A 367 -20.29 -8.41 -1.42
C PHE A 367 -20.77 -8.72 0.00
N PRO A 368 -21.46 -9.88 0.19
CA PRO A 368 -21.91 -10.35 1.49
C PRO A 368 -20.74 -10.54 2.47
N THR A 369 -21.04 -10.43 3.76
CA THR A 369 -20.04 -10.48 4.85
C THR A 369 -19.22 -11.77 4.82
N GLU A 370 -19.81 -12.92 4.45
CA GLU A 370 -19.16 -14.24 4.41
C GLU A 370 -18.03 -14.33 3.38
N VAL A 371 -18.13 -13.58 2.27
CA VAL A 371 -17.15 -13.64 1.18
C VAL A 371 -16.23 -12.42 1.13
N ARG A 372 -16.55 -11.36 1.86
CA ARG A 372 -15.89 -10.05 1.82
C ARG A 372 -14.38 -10.13 2.07
N GLY A 373 -13.96 -10.93 3.05
CA GLY A 373 -12.54 -11.14 3.34
C GLY A 373 -11.78 -11.82 2.20
N ARG A 374 -12.41 -12.77 1.52
CA ARG A 374 -11.81 -13.44 0.33
C ARG A 374 -11.71 -12.49 -0.85
N VAL A 375 -12.74 -11.72 -1.10
CA VAL A 375 -12.74 -10.70 -2.16
C VAL A 375 -11.61 -9.70 -1.92
N ALA A 376 -11.45 -9.21 -0.69
CA ALA A 376 -10.35 -8.32 -0.34
C ALA A 376 -8.97 -8.97 -0.63
N GLY A 377 -8.78 -10.24 -0.27
CA GLY A 377 -7.56 -10.99 -0.58
C GLY A 377 -7.30 -11.09 -2.09
N TRP A 378 -8.32 -11.38 -2.88
CA TRP A 378 -8.19 -11.45 -4.35
C TRP A 378 -7.89 -10.09 -4.98
N LEU A 379 -8.49 -9.02 -4.49
CA LEU A 379 -8.18 -7.66 -4.95
C LEU A 379 -6.72 -7.29 -4.69
N VAL A 380 -6.20 -7.63 -3.50
CA VAL A 380 -4.78 -7.41 -3.16
C VAL A 380 -3.87 -8.24 -4.06
N ALA A 381 -4.14 -9.54 -4.23
CA ALA A 381 -3.32 -10.41 -5.09
C ALA A 381 -3.32 -9.93 -6.55
N THR A 382 -4.50 -9.59 -7.08
CA THR A 382 -4.65 -9.06 -8.44
C THR A 382 -3.94 -7.71 -8.59
N GLY A 383 -3.98 -6.85 -7.56
CA GLY A 383 -3.22 -5.61 -7.53
C GLY A 383 -1.70 -5.84 -7.57
N VAL A 384 -1.20 -6.87 -6.87
CA VAL A 384 0.24 -7.23 -6.97
C VAL A 384 0.59 -7.67 -8.39
N VAL A 385 -0.22 -8.54 -8.99
CA VAL A 385 -0.01 -9.00 -10.38
C VAL A 385 -0.07 -7.81 -11.35
N GLY A 386 -1.04 -6.91 -11.17
CA GLY A 386 -1.14 -5.68 -11.97
C GLY A 386 0.11 -4.81 -11.87
N ALA A 387 0.61 -4.57 -10.64
CA ALA A 387 1.82 -3.78 -10.43
C ALA A 387 3.07 -4.44 -11.05
N VAL A 388 3.20 -5.76 -10.93
CA VAL A 388 4.29 -6.53 -11.57
C VAL A 388 4.22 -6.37 -13.09
N ALA A 389 3.06 -6.61 -13.69
CA ALA A 389 2.87 -6.47 -15.14
C ALA A 389 3.13 -5.01 -15.59
N GLY A 390 2.68 -4.02 -14.83
CA GLY A 390 2.92 -2.61 -15.09
C GLY A 390 4.40 -2.24 -15.06
N LEU A 391 5.14 -2.70 -14.04
CA LEU A 391 6.58 -2.46 -13.92
C LEU A 391 7.38 -3.05 -15.08
N LEU A 392 7.06 -4.29 -15.48
CA LEU A 392 7.67 -4.96 -16.63
C LEU A 392 7.35 -4.21 -17.94
N THR A 393 6.09 -3.85 -18.13
CA THR A 393 5.64 -3.13 -19.33
C THR A 393 6.27 -1.75 -19.42
N PHE A 394 6.28 -1.00 -18.34
CA PHE A 394 6.84 0.35 -18.32
C PHE A 394 8.33 0.34 -18.62
N GLY A 395 9.10 -0.52 -17.96
CA GLY A 395 10.54 -0.64 -18.19
C GLY A 395 10.86 -1.03 -19.65
N ALA A 396 10.18 -2.06 -20.16
CA ALA A 396 10.37 -2.50 -21.55
C ALA A 396 9.93 -1.44 -22.59
N MET A 397 8.87 -0.67 -22.30
CA MET A 397 8.41 0.40 -23.21
C MET A 397 9.31 1.63 -23.12
N ALA A 398 9.87 1.93 -21.94
CA ALA A 398 10.84 3.02 -21.80
C ALA A 398 12.07 2.79 -22.69
N ASP A 399 12.55 1.53 -22.75
CA ASP A 399 13.69 1.19 -23.63
C ASP A 399 13.30 1.15 -25.11
N ARG A 400 12.13 0.55 -25.45
CA ARG A 400 11.71 0.37 -26.85
C ARG A 400 11.26 1.65 -27.54
N LEU A 401 10.63 2.55 -26.79
CA LEU A 401 10.07 3.81 -27.31
C LEU A 401 10.97 5.01 -27.01
N ASP A 402 12.17 4.74 -26.51
CA ASP A 402 13.21 5.71 -26.17
C ASP A 402 12.67 6.87 -25.31
N GLY A 403 11.87 6.51 -24.27
CA GLY A 403 11.39 7.53 -23.33
C GLY A 403 10.34 7.10 -22.33
N PHE A 404 10.42 7.71 -21.16
CA PHE A 404 9.48 7.48 -20.08
C PHE A 404 8.07 8.00 -20.37
N ALA A 405 7.96 9.07 -21.17
CA ALA A 405 6.66 9.67 -21.51
C ALA A 405 5.79 8.68 -22.30
N ALA A 406 6.36 8.03 -23.33
CA ALA A 406 5.64 7.04 -24.12
C ALA A 406 5.28 5.80 -23.28
N ALA A 407 6.19 5.34 -22.43
CA ALA A 407 5.92 4.25 -21.50
C ALA A 407 4.77 4.58 -20.53
N ALA A 408 4.72 5.82 -20.01
CA ALA A 408 3.65 6.29 -19.13
C ALA A 408 2.29 6.30 -19.84
N VAL A 409 2.23 6.68 -21.10
CA VAL A 409 1.00 6.60 -21.90
C VAL A 409 0.54 5.17 -22.03
N VAL A 410 1.43 4.23 -22.39
CA VAL A 410 1.10 2.81 -22.56
C VAL A 410 0.50 2.21 -21.27
N VAL A 411 1.11 2.47 -20.12
CA VAL A 411 0.60 1.90 -18.85
C VAL A 411 -0.65 2.62 -18.34
N SER A 412 -0.93 3.83 -18.78
CA SER A 412 -2.12 4.60 -18.36
C SER A 412 -3.37 4.21 -19.13
N VAL A 413 -3.26 3.75 -20.38
CA VAL A 413 -4.40 3.36 -21.23
C VAL A 413 -5.31 2.33 -20.56
N PRO A 414 -4.80 1.22 -19.98
CA PRO A 414 -5.66 0.24 -19.29
C PRO A 414 -6.43 0.84 -18.10
N ALA A 415 -5.83 1.76 -17.35
CA ALA A 415 -6.50 2.42 -16.23
C ALA A 415 -7.63 3.36 -16.71
N LEU A 416 -7.37 4.13 -17.75
CA LEU A 416 -8.38 4.99 -18.38
C LEU A 416 -9.52 4.16 -18.97
N ALA A 417 -9.22 3.05 -19.66
CA ALA A 417 -10.24 2.13 -20.17
C ALA A 417 -11.05 1.45 -19.04
N ALA A 418 -10.40 1.09 -17.92
CA ALA A 418 -11.05 0.47 -16.79
C ALA A 418 -12.03 1.42 -16.07
N THR A 419 -11.97 2.73 -16.30
CA THR A 419 -13.01 3.65 -15.80
C THR A 419 -14.40 3.32 -16.36
N LEU A 420 -14.47 2.78 -17.58
CA LEU A 420 -15.72 2.35 -18.19
C LEU A 420 -16.32 1.12 -17.50
N VAL A 421 -15.53 0.33 -16.79
CA VAL A 421 -16.02 -0.83 -16.03
C VAL A 421 -16.96 -0.40 -14.91
N PHE A 422 -16.73 0.80 -14.34
CA PHE A 422 -17.64 1.36 -13.35
C PHE A 422 -19.06 1.57 -13.87
N LEU A 423 -19.28 1.71 -15.18
CA LEU A 423 -20.62 1.80 -15.77
C LEU A 423 -21.46 0.53 -15.56
N ARG A 424 -20.79 -0.62 -15.32
CA ARG A 424 -21.44 -1.91 -15.08
C ARG A 424 -21.64 -2.22 -13.60
N LEU A 425 -21.06 -1.41 -12.70
CA LEU A 425 -21.25 -1.57 -11.27
C LEU A 425 -22.45 -0.76 -10.80
N PRO A 426 -23.25 -1.25 -9.84
CA PRO A 426 -24.32 -0.46 -9.25
C PRO A 426 -23.75 0.68 -8.41
N GLU A 427 -24.51 1.76 -8.25
CA GLU A 427 -24.23 2.78 -7.24
C GLU A 427 -24.76 2.31 -5.89
N THR A 428 -23.90 2.39 -4.88
CA THR A 428 -24.21 1.88 -3.54
C THR A 428 -24.45 2.99 -2.51
N ARG A 429 -24.45 4.25 -2.95
CA ARG A 429 -24.68 5.39 -2.07
C ARG A 429 -26.01 5.32 -1.35
N GLY A 430 -25.96 5.38 0.00
CA GLY A 430 -27.14 5.41 0.85
C GLY A 430 -27.86 4.07 1.02
N MET A 431 -27.29 2.98 0.49
CA MET A 431 -27.78 1.62 0.73
C MET A 431 -27.21 1.08 2.05
N GLU A 432 -28.04 0.42 2.84
CA GLU A 432 -27.58 -0.37 3.99
C GLU A 432 -26.81 -1.60 3.49
N LEU A 433 -25.84 -2.09 4.29
CA LEU A 433 -24.98 -3.22 3.90
C LEU A 433 -25.77 -4.51 3.60
N GLU A 434 -26.93 -4.67 4.23
CA GLU A 434 -27.84 -5.79 4.04
C GLU A 434 -28.71 -5.62 2.79
N GLU A 435 -29.21 -4.43 2.52
CA GLU A 435 -29.96 -4.11 1.29
C GLU A 435 -29.10 -4.25 0.03
N SER A 436 -27.84 -3.83 0.09
CA SER A 436 -26.92 -3.98 -1.05
C SER A 436 -26.58 -5.44 -1.34
N ALA A 437 -26.62 -6.32 -0.32
CA ALA A 437 -26.46 -7.76 -0.46
C ALA A 437 -27.76 -8.43 -0.96
N ASP A 438 -28.95 -7.98 -0.53
CA ASP A 438 -30.26 -8.54 -0.90
C ASP A 438 -30.70 -8.17 -2.32
N VAL A 439 -30.33 -7.00 -2.84
CA VAL A 439 -30.47 -6.68 -4.28
C VAL A 439 -29.68 -7.68 -5.15
N THR A 440 -28.71 -8.39 -4.57
CA THR A 440 -28.00 -9.49 -5.24
C THR A 440 -28.72 -10.84 -5.14
N ALA A 441 -29.55 -11.04 -4.11
CA ALA A 441 -30.30 -12.28 -3.89
C ALA A 441 -31.71 -12.20 -4.47
N GLY A 442 -32.28 -11.01 -4.63
CA GLY A 442 -33.70 -10.77 -4.98
C GLY A 442 -34.11 -11.07 -6.43
N GLU A 443 -33.20 -11.49 -7.31
CA GLU A 443 -33.57 -11.99 -8.66
C GLU A 443 -33.99 -13.47 -8.68
N THR A 444 -34.05 -14.15 -7.54
CA THR A 444 -34.49 -15.56 -7.43
C THR A 444 -35.79 -15.73 -6.66
N GLY A 445 -36.56 -14.65 -6.42
CA GLY A 445 -37.92 -14.76 -5.88
C GLY A 445 -38.92 -15.25 -6.94
N PRO A 446 -39.83 -16.18 -6.59
CA PRO A 446 -40.77 -16.74 -7.55
C PRO A 446 -41.75 -15.65 -8.04
N ARG A 447 -41.91 -15.57 -9.36
CA ARG A 447 -43.09 -14.93 -10.00
C ARG A 447 -44.31 -15.77 -9.81
#